data_f30182354e10e5f8e80f4990a2509661
#
_entry.id   f30182354e10e5f8e80f4990a2509661
#
_cell.length_a   1.000
_cell.length_b   1.000
_cell.length_c   1.000
_cell.angle_alpha   90.00
_cell.angle_beta   90.00
_cell.angle_gamma   90.00
#
_symmetry.space_group_name_H-M   'P 1'
#
loop_
_entity.id
_entity.type
_entity.pdbx_description
1 polymer ?
#
loop_
_entity_poly.entity_id
_entity_poly.type
_entity_poly.pdbx_seq_one_letter_code
_entity_poly.pdbx_strand_id
1 'polypeptide(L)'
;RLLSVPSEVLVFGAGSTEGMTALEARGARVELLAGTDGRVDLAGVMQRLAALQINEVLVEAGPVLNGALLAAGLVDELIVYQAAHVLGSTARGMFELPPLQEMEKRPAFALLEARHVGADLRLRYRPLVAGERAD
;
A
#
# COMPACT_ATOMS: atom_id res chain seq x y z
N ARG A 1 5.84 -17.37 10.49
CA ARG A 1 6.87 -17.44 9.42
C ARG A 1 7.59 -16.10 9.21
N LEU A 2 6.90 -14.96 9.19
CA LEU A 2 7.51 -13.63 8.98
C LEU A 2 8.58 -13.32 10.05
N LEU A 3 8.30 -13.62 11.31
CA LEU A 3 9.23 -13.38 12.44
C LEU A 3 10.36 -14.41 12.57
N SER A 4 10.51 -15.35 11.64
CA SER A 4 11.58 -16.33 11.63
C SER A 4 12.61 -16.11 10.50
N VAL A 5 12.49 -15.03 9.74
CA VAL A 5 13.48 -14.65 8.73
C VAL A 5 14.62 -13.87 9.38
N PRO A 6 15.87 -13.96 8.87
CA PRO A 6 17.03 -13.24 9.42
C PRO A 6 17.04 -11.77 8.98
N SER A 7 15.94 -11.05 9.23
CA SER A 7 15.78 -9.64 8.92
C SER A 7 15.03 -8.93 10.05
N GLU A 8 15.27 -7.64 10.22
CA GLU A 8 14.49 -6.84 11.17
C GLU A 8 13.03 -6.80 10.72
N VAL A 9 12.11 -7.03 11.63
CA VAL A 9 10.67 -6.89 11.42
C VAL A 9 10.19 -5.70 12.23
N LEU A 10 9.73 -4.68 11.52
CA LEU A 10 9.16 -3.46 12.10
C LEU A 10 7.63 -3.52 11.96
N VAL A 11 6.93 -3.30 13.07
CA VAL A 11 5.46 -3.31 13.11
C VAL A 11 4.97 -1.95 13.58
N PHE A 12 4.13 -1.32 12.79
CA PHE A 12 3.44 -0.08 13.16
C PHE A 12 2.01 -0.38 13.62
N GLY A 13 1.61 0.19 14.74
CA GLY A 13 0.28 0.03 15.30
C GLY A 13 -0.36 1.33 15.76
N ALA A 14 -1.68 1.33 15.88
CA ALA A 14 -2.47 2.46 16.40
C ALA A 14 -3.18 2.13 17.72
N GLY A 15 -3.08 0.90 18.21
CA GLY A 15 -3.91 0.38 19.30
C GLY A 15 -3.13 -0.06 20.53
N SER A 16 -3.76 -0.90 21.34
CA SER A 16 -3.32 -1.27 22.69
C SER A 16 -2.00 -2.06 22.74
N THR A 17 -1.29 -1.90 23.83
CA THR A 17 0.03 -2.49 24.15
C THR A 17 0.02 -4.02 24.26
N GLU A 18 -1.11 -4.66 24.54
CA GLU A 18 -1.15 -6.11 24.82
C GLU A 18 -0.69 -7.00 23.65
N GLY A 19 -1.17 -6.70 22.43
CA GLY A 19 -0.73 -7.41 21.22
C GLY A 19 0.71 -7.12 20.81
N MET A 20 1.22 -5.96 21.20
CA MET A 20 2.58 -5.48 20.89
C MET A 20 3.63 -6.24 21.67
N THR A 21 3.44 -6.41 22.96
CA THR A 21 4.37 -7.17 23.82
C THR A 21 4.58 -8.60 23.30
N ALA A 22 3.53 -9.22 22.76
CA ALA A 22 3.63 -10.55 22.17
C ALA A 22 4.45 -10.58 20.88
N LEU A 23 4.43 -9.51 20.10
CA LEU A 23 5.25 -9.37 18.88
C LEU A 23 6.70 -9.07 19.22
N GLU A 24 6.96 -8.19 20.20
CA GLU A 24 8.29 -7.87 20.70
C GLU A 24 8.98 -9.10 21.31
N ALA A 25 8.25 -9.90 22.09
CA ALA A 25 8.76 -11.15 22.64
C ALA A 25 9.18 -12.16 21.54
N ARG A 26 8.72 -11.98 20.29
CA ARG A 26 9.08 -12.77 19.11
C ARG A 26 10.11 -12.09 18.22
N GLY A 27 10.71 -10.99 18.68
CA GLY A 27 11.78 -10.29 17.98
C GLY A 27 11.35 -9.21 17.00
N ALA A 28 10.07 -8.81 16.98
CA ALA A 28 9.65 -7.63 16.22
C ALA A 28 9.98 -6.35 16.98
N ARG A 29 10.33 -5.32 16.26
CA ARG A 29 10.33 -3.95 16.77
C ARG A 29 8.96 -3.34 16.53
N VAL A 30 8.30 -2.84 17.59
CA VAL A 30 6.96 -2.28 17.49
C VAL A 30 7.01 -0.78 17.78
N GLU A 31 6.40 0.01 16.91
CA GLU A 31 6.26 1.46 17.06
C GLU A 31 4.78 1.86 16.96
N LEU A 32 4.35 2.75 17.86
CA LEU A 32 2.98 3.30 17.84
C LEU A 32 2.96 4.57 17.02
N LEU A 33 2.17 4.57 15.96
CA LEU A 33 1.88 5.73 15.12
C LEU A 33 0.36 5.80 14.89
N ALA A 34 -0.36 6.29 15.90
CA ALA A 34 -1.81 6.43 15.84
C ALA A 34 -2.22 7.73 15.13
N GLY A 35 -3.06 7.60 14.12
CA GLY A 35 -3.77 8.71 13.50
C GLY A 35 -4.98 9.15 14.32
N THR A 36 -5.61 10.24 13.91
CA THR A 36 -6.75 10.86 14.61
C THR A 36 -8.03 10.01 14.55
N ASP A 37 -8.11 9.08 13.60
CA ASP A 37 -9.24 8.17 13.36
C ASP A 37 -9.08 6.81 14.06
N GLY A 38 -8.06 6.64 14.91
CA GLY A 38 -7.74 5.40 15.60
C GLY A 38 -7.08 4.35 14.70
N ARG A 39 -6.71 4.69 13.48
CA ARG A 39 -5.91 3.87 12.56
C ARG A 39 -4.44 4.28 12.62
N VAL A 40 -3.59 3.52 11.93
CA VAL A 40 -2.17 3.88 11.79
C VAL A 40 -2.05 5.13 10.92
N ASP A 41 -1.26 6.10 11.37
CA ASP A 41 -0.89 7.27 10.58
C ASP A 41 0.09 6.87 9.48
N LEU A 42 -0.42 6.67 8.26
CA LEU A 42 0.39 6.22 7.12
C LEU A 42 1.44 7.27 6.71
N ALA A 43 1.14 8.55 6.82
CA ALA A 43 2.11 9.61 6.54
C ALA A 43 3.25 9.59 7.57
N GLY A 44 2.91 9.43 8.86
CA GLY A 44 3.88 9.24 9.93
C GLY A 44 4.74 7.98 9.74
N VAL A 45 4.14 6.89 9.24
CA VAL A 45 4.90 5.67 8.87
C VAL A 45 5.93 5.97 7.79
N MET A 46 5.56 6.65 6.70
CA MET A 46 6.51 7.00 5.63
C MET A 46 7.63 7.92 6.15
N GLN A 47 7.30 8.91 6.97
CA GLN A 47 8.31 9.78 7.61
C GLN A 47 9.25 8.97 8.51
N ARG A 48 8.70 8.01 9.27
CA ARG A 48 9.50 7.15 10.15
C ARG A 48 10.44 6.24 9.35
N LEU A 49 9.97 5.65 8.27
CA LEU A 49 10.79 4.84 7.37
C LEU A 49 11.92 5.68 6.74
N ALA A 50 11.62 6.91 6.30
CA ALA A 50 12.64 7.84 5.80
C ALA A 50 13.69 8.18 6.87
N ALA A 51 13.29 8.39 8.13
CA ALA A 51 14.21 8.62 9.25
C ALA A 51 15.11 7.40 9.55
N LEU A 52 14.66 6.19 9.19
CA LEU A 52 15.44 4.95 9.21
C LEU A 52 16.29 4.75 7.95
N GLN A 53 16.35 5.78 7.08
CA GLN A 53 17.09 5.76 5.80
C GLN A 53 16.58 4.71 4.80
N ILE A 54 15.31 4.34 4.89
CA ILE A 54 14.63 3.51 3.91
C ILE A 54 14.11 4.43 2.81
N ASN A 55 14.69 4.34 1.62
CA ASN A 55 14.41 5.21 0.48
C ASN A 55 13.36 4.63 -0.47
N GLU A 56 13.10 3.35 -0.40
CA GLU A 56 12.12 2.65 -1.24
C GLU A 56 11.34 1.63 -0.42
N VAL A 57 10.03 1.59 -0.62
CA VAL A 57 9.12 0.66 0.07
C VAL A 57 8.27 -0.07 -0.97
N LEU A 58 8.47 -1.37 -1.08
CA LEU A 58 7.57 -2.23 -1.84
C LEU A 58 6.38 -2.61 -0.96
N VAL A 59 5.18 -2.21 -1.40
CA VAL A 59 3.93 -2.51 -0.69
C VAL A 59 3.25 -3.71 -1.33
N GLU A 60 3.21 -4.81 -0.60
CA GLU A 60 2.46 -6.04 -0.97
C GLU A 60 1.33 -6.24 0.04
N ALA A 61 0.23 -5.53 -0.14
CA ALA A 61 -0.85 -5.48 0.83
C ALA A 61 -2.22 -5.88 0.24
N GLY A 62 -3.23 -5.96 1.12
CA GLY A 62 -4.61 -6.15 0.71
C GLY A 62 -5.30 -4.82 0.31
N PRO A 63 -6.55 -4.91 -0.20
CA PRO A 63 -7.26 -3.76 -0.77
C PRO A 63 -7.45 -2.59 0.19
N VAL A 64 -7.60 -2.86 1.48
CA VAL A 64 -7.80 -1.82 2.52
C VAL A 64 -6.57 -0.91 2.62
N LEU A 65 -5.38 -1.50 2.80
CA LEU A 65 -4.16 -0.70 2.92
C LEU A 65 -3.77 -0.07 1.57
N ASN A 66 -3.92 -0.80 0.46
CA ASN A 66 -3.69 -0.24 -0.87
C ASN A 66 -4.59 0.97 -1.14
N GLY A 67 -5.89 0.86 -0.80
CA GLY A 67 -6.84 1.96 -0.92
C GLY A 67 -6.49 3.16 -0.03
N ALA A 68 -6.09 2.91 1.21
CA ALA A 68 -5.71 3.96 2.16
C ALA A 68 -4.44 4.71 1.71
N LEU A 69 -3.41 4.01 1.23
CA LEU A 69 -2.19 4.62 0.70
C LEU A 69 -2.47 5.47 -0.54
N LEU A 70 -3.31 4.96 -1.45
CA LEU A 70 -3.71 5.68 -2.65
C LEU A 70 -4.52 6.93 -2.31
N ALA A 71 -5.50 6.82 -1.40
CA ALA A 71 -6.30 7.95 -0.94
C ALA A 71 -5.49 9.02 -0.21
N ALA A 72 -4.42 8.62 0.48
CA ALA A 72 -3.49 9.52 1.16
C ALA A 72 -2.44 10.15 0.22
N GLY A 73 -2.40 9.79 -1.07
CA GLY A 73 -1.40 10.28 -2.02
C GLY A 73 0.03 9.80 -1.73
N LEU A 74 0.17 8.63 -1.11
CA LEU A 74 1.45 8.06 -0.68
C LEU A 74 1.96 6.96 -1.64
N VAL A 75 1.46 6.93 -2.87
CA VAL A 75 1.85 5.97 -3.91
C VAL A 75 2.60 6.71 -5.00
N ASP A 76 3.87 6.38 -5.22
CA ASP A 76 4.68 6.93 -6.30
C ASP A 76 4.56 6.09 -7.57
N GLU A 77 4.45 4.78 -7.43
CA GLU A 77 4.32 3.85 -8.56
C GLU A 77 3.34 2.71 -8.19
N LEU A 78 2.50 2.33 -9.15
CA LEU A 78 1.63 1.16 -9.07
C LEU A 78 2.10 0.13 -10.10
N ILE A 79 2.45 -1.07 -9.60
CA ILE A 79 2.81 -2.21 -10.44
C ILE A 79 1.69 -3.24 -10.38
N VAL A 80 1.12 -3.58 -11.54
CA VAL A 80 0.04 -4.58 -11.65
C VAL A 80 0.52 -5.75 -12.48
N TYR A 81 0.41 -6.95 -11.92
CA TYR A 81 0.52 -8.19 -12.67
C TYR A 81 -0.88 -8.69 -12.98
N GLN A 82 -1.23 -8.68 -14.25
CA GLN A 82 -2.55 -9.05 -14.74
C GLN A 82 -2.49 -10.40 -15.46
N ALA A 83 -3.08 -11.39 -14.83
CA ALA A 83 -3.31 -12.69 -15.48
C ALA A 83 -4.47 -12.62 -16.47
N ALA A 84 -4.44 -13.45 -17.52
CA ALA A 84 -5.49 -13.54 -18.52
C ALA A 84 -6.69 -14.40 -18.04
N HIS A 85 -7.22 -14.06 -16.84
CA HIS A 85 -8.32 -14.77 -16.21
C HIS A 85 -9.44 -13.84 -15.77
N VAL A 86 -10.67 -14.33 -15.73
CA VAL A 86 -11.84 -13.63 -15.20
C VAL A 86 -12.29 -14.35 -13.93
N LEU A 87 -12.31 -13.63 -12.80
CA LEU A 87 -12.61 -14.21 -11.49
C LEU A 87 -14.07 -13.99 -11.04
N GLY A 88 -14.84 -13.21 -11.77
CA GLY A 88 -16.23 -12.90 -11.43
C GLY A 88 -16.37 -11.76 -10.38
N SER A 89 -17.63 -11.36 -10.13
CA SER A 89 -18.00 -10.17 -9.35
C SER A 89 -17.72 -10.30 -7.84
N THR A 90 -17.54 -11.51 -7.33
CA THR A 90 -17.24 -11.76 -5.90
C THR A 90 -15.74 -11.79 -5.59
N ALA A 91 -14.90 -11.62 -6.61
CA ALA A 91 -13.46 -11.54 -6.43
C ALA A 91 -13.08 -10.31 -5.60
N ARG A 92 -11.97 -10.42 -4.84
CA ARG A 92 -11.42 -9.30 -4.07
C ARG A 92 -10.80 -8.28 -5.01
N GLY A 93 -11.21 -7.01 -4.91
CA GLY A 93 -10.62 -5.90 -5.64
C GLY A 93 -9.19 -5.57 -5.19
N MET A 94 -8.46 -4.80 -5.98
CA MET A 94 -7.10 -4.33 -5.64
C MET A 94 -7.12 -3.20 -4.62
N PHE A 95 -8.18 -2.40 -4.59
CA PHE A 95 -8.33 -1.23 -3.73
C PHE A 95 -9.72 -1.21 -3.09
N GLU A 96 -9.79 -0.86 -1.81
CA GLU A 96 -11.01 -0.48 -1.14
C GLU A 96 -11.01 1.04 -0.99
N LEU A 97 -11.87 1.68 -1.76
CA LEU A 97 -12.01 3.14 -1.81
C LEU A 97 -13.47 3.52 -1.57
N PRO A 98 -13.74 4.73 -1.05
CA PRO A 98 -15.10 5.25 -0.99
C PRO A 98 -15.76 5.26 -2.37
N PRO A 99 -17.09 5.16 -2.45
CA PRO A 99 -17.80 5.29 -3.72
C PRO A 99 -17.45 6.59 -4.42
N LEU A 100 -17.12 6.50 -5.71
CA LEU A 100 -16.79 7.66 -6.51
C LEU A 100 -18.05 8.52 -6.74
N GLN A 101 -18.03 9.75 -6.26
CA GLN A 101 -19.15 10.71 -6.40
C GLN A 101 -19.05 11.52 -7.70
N GLU A 102 -17.85 11.88 -8.10
CA GLU A 102 -17.53 12.75 -9.23
C GLU A 102 -16.38 12.15 -10.03
N MET A 103 -16.54 12.00 -11.34
CA MET A 103 -15.53 11.40 -12.22
C MET A 103 -14.20 12.16 -12.22
N GLU A 104 -14.25 13.46 -12.00
CA GLU A 104 -13.08 14.35 -11.93
C GLU A 104 -12.17 14.03 -10.73
N LYS A 105 -12.74 13.48 -9.66
CA LYS A 105 -12.03 13.11 -8.41
C LYS A 105 -11.49 11.67 -8.43
N ARG A 106 -11.65 10.95 -9.54
CA ARG A 106 -11.11 9.59 -9.65
C ARG A 106 -9.59 9.60 -9.53
N PRO A 107 -8.98 8.63 -8.83
CA PRO A 107 -7.55 8.40 -8.96
C PRO A 107 -7.21 8.10 -10.42
N ALA A 108 -6.32 8.88 -11.00
CA ALA A 108 -5.90 8.73 -12.38
C ALA A 108 -4.41 8.39 -12.45
N PHE A 109 -4.02 7.67 -13.49
CA PHE A 109 -2.67 7.18 -13.67
C PHE A 109 -2.19 7.37 -15.10
N ALA A 110 -0.90 7.64 -15.27
CA ALA A 110 -0.21 7.49 -16.55
C ALA A 110 0.39 6.08 -16.64
N LEU A 111 0.19 5.41 -17.76
CA LEU A 111 0.85 4.14 -18.05
C LEU A 111 2.30 4.42 -18.44
N LEU A 112 3.26 3.88 -17.69
CA LEU A 112 4.69 4.03 -17.95
C LEU A 112 5.24 2.88 -18.78
N GLU A 113 4.77 1.66 -18.52
CA GLU A 113 5.27 0.45 -19.18
C GLU A 113 4.19 -0.62 -19.21
N ALA A 114 4.12 -1.35 -20.32
CA ALA A 114 3.37 -2.59 -20.44
C ALA A 114 4.27 -3.65 -21.08
N ARG A 115 4.45 -4.79 -20.41
CA ARG A 115 5.25 -5.88 -20.94
C ARG A 115 4.70 -7.26 -20.56
N HIS A 116 4.97 -8.25 -21.38
CA HIS A 116 4.68 -9.63 -21.04
C HIS A 116 5.65 -10.21 -20.01
N VAL A 117 5.12 -10.98 -19.06
CA VAL A 117 5.87 -11.79 -18.10
C VAL A 117 5.25 -13.21 -18.15
N GLY A 118 5.83 -14.06 -18.98
CA GLY A 118 5.18 -15.34 -19.32
C GLY A 118 3.86 -15.13 -20.05
N ALA A 119 2.77 -15.68 -19.50
CA ALA A 119 1.41 -15.52 -20.03
C ALA A 119 0.70 -14.25 -19.49
N ASP A 120 1.28 -13.56 -18.53
CA ASP A 120 0.70 -12.40 -17.85
C ASP A 120 1.23 -11.08 -18.41
N LEU A 121 0.56 -9.98 -18.08
CA LEU A 121 1.03 -8.63 -18.32
C LEU A 121 1.54 -8.02 -17.01
N ARG A 122 2.71 -7.38 -17.07
CA ARG A 122 3.18 -6.44 -16.05
C ARG A 122 2.96 -5.03 -16.55
N LEU A 123 2.19 -4.28 -15.78
CA LEU A 123 1.85 -2.88 -16.05
C LEU A 123 2.45 -2.01 -14.96
N ARG A 124 3.09 -0.91 -15.35
CA ARG A 124 3.61 0.11 -14.42
C ARG A 124 2.89 1.42 -14.67
N TYR A 125 2.44 2.03 -13.61
CA TYR A 125 1.72 3.27 -13.64
C TYR A 125 2.29 4.27 -12.64
N ARG A 126 2.22 5.55 -12.99
CA ARG A 126 2.46 6.67 -12.08
C ARG A 126 1.12 7.36 -11.79
N PRO A 127 0.78 7.64 -10.52
CA PRO A 127 -0.36 8.49 -10.20
C PRO A 127 -0.23 9.88 -10.87
N LEU A 128 -1.33 10.40 -11.38
CA LEU A 128 -1.40 11.76 -11.90
C LEU A 128 -1.78 12.72 -10.77
N VAL A 129 -1.15 13.88 -10.72
CA VAL A 129 -1.56 14.96 -9.82
C VAL A 129 -2.81 15.65 -10.37
N ALA A 130 -3.57 16.29 -9.49
CA ALA A 130 -4.81 16.98 -9.87
C ALA A 130 -4.54 18.01 -11.00
N GLY A 131 -5.29 17.87 -12.12
CA GLY A 131 -5.14 18.73 -13.31
C GLY A 131 -4.17 18.19 -14.38
N GLU A 132 -3.39 17.16 -14.07
CA GLU A 132 -2.56 16.49 -15.08
C GLU A 132 -3.41 15.54 -15.94
N ARG A 133 -3.10 15.45 -17.23
CA ARG A 133 -3.75 14.52 -18.17
C ARG A 133 -2.78 13.40 -18.52
N ALA A 134 -3.32 12.21 -18.71
CA ALA A 134 -2.59 11.14 -19.38
C ALA A 134 -2.57 11.49 -20.88
N ASP A 135 -1.40 11.69 -21.44
CA ASP A 135 -1.20 11.85 -22.88
C ASP A 135 -1.40 10.52 -23.61
#